data_116b9c40256f90d08cac609cee5c4225
#
_entry.id   116b9c40256f90d08cac609cee5c4225
#
_cell.length_a   1.000
_cell.length_b   1.000
_cell.length_c   1.000
_cell.angle_alpha   90.00
_cell.angle_beta   90.00
_cell.angle_gamma   90.00
#
_symmetry.space_group_name_H-M   'P 1'
#
loop_
_entity.id
_entity.type
_entity.pdbx_description
1 polymer ?
#
loop_
_entity_poly.entity_id
_entity_poly.type
_entity_poly.pdbx_seq_one_letter_code
_entity_poly.pdbx_strand_id
1 'polypeptide(L)'
;MTDELPDLHNFPAKLAKLHKNSVSPTGQYGFGTPTCLGVGRPHYHKWTDTWEEFYLNFFLDVAGYEQEVQGPDEEMAELVKAIAEKVIPRLCRPLETGGRTIQPKLIHGDLWDGNASVVIETGLPVIFDACSMYTHNECRLTVLHEYIR
;
A
#
# COMPACT_ATOMS: atom_id res chain seq x y z
N MET A 1 -0.92 25.11 -1.75
CA MET A 1 0.08 24.23 -1.12
C MET A 1 1.43 24.89 -1.33
N THR A 2 2.37 24.69 -0.42
CA THR A 2 3.76 25.18 -0.54
C THR A 2 4.62 24.05 -1.11
N ASP A 3 5.83 24.40 -1.56
CA ASP A 3 6.87 23.40 -1.89
C ASP A 3 7.59 22.86 -0.63
N GLU A 4 7.11 23.24 0.57
CA GLU A 4 7.67 22.80 1.83
C GLU A 4 7.11 21.45 2.24
N LEU A 5 7.99 20.57 2.71
CA LEU A 5 7.61 19.30 3.32
C LEU A 5 7.01 19.53 4.71
N PRO A 6 6.03 18.71 5.12
CA PRO A 6 5.51 18.74 6.48
C PRO A 6 6.59 18.47 7.53
N ASP A 7 6.45 19.09 8.71
CA ASP A 7 7.41 18.88 9.80
C ASP A 7 7.36 17.45 10.35
N LEU A 8 8.54 16.99 10.84
CA LEU A 8 8.74 15.62 11.31
C LEU A 8 7.99 15.26 12.60
N HIS A 9 7.38 16.23 13.29
CA HIS A 9 6.62 15.99 14.52
C HIS A 9 5.12 15.86 14.25
N ASN A 10 4.56 16.83 13.50
CA ASN A 10 3.12 16.89 13.25
C ASN A 10 2.66 15.90 12.18
N PHE A 11 3.46 15.69 11.15
CA PHE A 11 3.09 14.81 10.04
C PHE A 11 2.93 13.34 10.45
N PRO A 12 3.92 12.71 11.14
CA PRO A 12 3.77 11.33 11.61
C PRO A 12 2.59 11.17 12.58
N ALA A 13 2.35 12.17 13.46
CA ALA A 13 1.24 12.13 14.40
C ALA A 13 -0.13 12.12 13.68
N LYS A 14 -0.28 12.92 12.61
CA LYS A 14 -1.51 12.91 11.78
C LYS A 14 -1.70 11.60 11.04
N LEU A 15 -0.64 11.04 10.48
CA LEU A 15 -0.69 9.75 9.81
C LEU A 15 -1.03 8.62 10.77
N ALA A 16 -0.43 8.62 11.96
CA ALA A 16 -0.78 7.67 13.02
C ALA A 16 -2.25 7.81 13.44
N LYS A 17 -2.78 9.04 13.49
CA LYS A 17 -4.19 9.30 13.77
C LYS A 17 -5.11 8.77 12.66
N LEU A 18 -4.71 8.91 11.38
CA LEU A 18 -5.43 8.31 10.26
C LEU A 18 -5.52 6.80 10.43
N HIS A 19 -4.39 6.13 10.63
CA HIS A 19 -4.35 4.66 10.82
C HIS A 19 -5.16 4.21 12.05
N LYS A 20 -5.03 4.93 13.18
CA LYS A 20 -5.74 4.58 14.42
C LYS A 20 -7.26 4.69 14.27
N ASN A 21 -7.74 5.73 13.61
CA ASN A 21 -9.16 6.05 13.53
C ASN A 21 -9.86 5.40 12.33
N SER A 22 -9.10 4.91 11.35
CA SER A 22 -9.69 4.25 10.19
C SER A 22 -10.23 2.87 10.56
N VAL A 23 -11.41 2.56 10.01
CA VAL A 23 -12.07 1.27 10.16
C VAL A 23 -12.49 0.82 8.78
N SER A 24 -12.11 -0.40 8.37
CA SER A 24 -12.60 -0.98 7.13
C SER A 24 -14.13 -1.14 7.19
N PRO A 25 -14.86 -0.67 6.19
CA PRO A 25 -16.33 -0.72 6.18
C PRO A 25 -16.89 -2.14 6.14
N THR A 26 -16.08 -3.09 5.68
CA THR A 26 -16.42 -4.52 5.60
C THR A 26 -15.72 -5.35 6.69
N GLY A 27 -14.75 -4.77 7.39
CA GLY A 27 -13.84 -5.50 8.26
C GLY A 27 -12.74 -6.28 7.52
N GLN A 28 -12.74 -6.24 6.19
CA GLN A 28 -11.83 -6.96 5.31
C GLN A 28 -10.72 -6.04 4.77
N TYR A 29 -9.71 -6.66 4.17
CA TYR A 29 -8.67 -5.99 3.38
C TYR A 29 -9.17 -5.74 1.97
N GLY A 30 -8.91 -4.56 1.39
CA GLY A 30 -9.40 -4.21 0.07
C GLY A 30 -9.77 -2.75 -0.07
N PHE A 31 -10.45 -2.41 -1.17
CA PHE A 31 -11.01 -1.07 -1.37
C PHE A 31 -12.23 -1.12 -2.31
N GLY A 32 -13.19 -0.21 -2.10
CA GLY A 32 -14.47 -0.23 -2.81
C GLY A 32 -14.41 0.27 -4.26
N THR A 33 -13.31 0.91 -4.65
CA THR A 33 -13.08 1.44 -6.00
C THR A 33 -11.66 1.13 -6.45
N PRO A 34 -11.41 0.96 -7.77
CA PRO A 34 -10.06 0.85 -8.28
C PRO A 34 -9.24 2.09 -7.94
N THR A 35 -7.96 1.91 -7.62
CA THR A 35 -7.00 2.98 -7.37
C THR A 35 -5.79 2.83 -8.29
N CYS A 36 -5.09 3.92 -8.58
CA CYS A 36 -3.90 3.89 -9.42
C CYS A 36 -2.64 3.94 -8.56
N LEU A 37 -1.68 3.08 -8.87
CA LEU A 37 -0.32 3.14 -8.35
C LEU A 37 0.58 3.64 -9.47
N GLY A 38 1.01 4.90 -9.38
CA GLY A 38 1.77 5.56 -10.44
C GLY A 38 0.96 5.78 -11.73
N VAL A 39 1.67 5.76 -12.86
CA VAL A 39 1.07 5.85 -14.20
C VAL A 39 0.79 4.46 -14.74
N GLY A 40 -0.45 4.13 -14.95
CA GLY A 40 -0.81 2.82 -15.45
C GLY A 40 -2.31 2.57 -15.39
N ARG A 41 -2.70 1.28 -15.42
CA ARG A 41 -4.09 0.92 -15.25
C ARG A 41 -4.51 1.00 -13.77
N PRO A 42 -5.80 1.27 -13.49
CA PRO A 42 -6.33 1.12 -12.14
C PRO A 42 -6.23 -0.33 -11.66
N HIS A 43 -5.80 -0.50 -10.40
CA HIS A 43 -5.78 -1.78 -9.71
C HIS A 43 -7.08 -1.97 -8.92
N TYR A 44 -7.71 -3.12 -9.06
CA TYR A 44 -8.93 -3.46 -8.36
C TYR A 44 -8.63 -4.29 -7.11
N HIS A 45 -8.77 -3.66 -5.95
CA HIS A 45 -8.49 -4.26 -4.65
C HIS A 45 -9.71 -5.00 -4.11
N LYS A 46 -9.91 -6.24 -4.57
CA LYS A 46 -11.00 -7.08 -4.07
C LYS A 46 -10.91 -7.25 -2.55
N TRP A 47 -12.06 -7.27 -1.89
CA TRP A 47 -12.15 -7.54 -0.47
C TRP A 47 -11.73 -8.98 -0.16
N THR A 48 -10.84 -9.17 0.81
CA THR A 48 -10.35 -10.46 1.29
C THR A 48 -10.37 -10.51 2.81
N ASP A 49 -10.49 -11.73 3.36
CA ASP A 49 -10.57 -11.94 4.81
C ASP A 49 -9.21 -11.92 5.50
N THR A 50 -8.12 -12.16 4.76
CA THR A 50 -6.77 -12.22 5.30
C THR A 50 -5.82 -11.27 4.59
N TRP A 51 -4.82 -10.80 5.33
CA TRP A 51 -3.74 -10.00 4.79
C TRP A 51 -2.90 -10.77 3.76
N GLU A 52 -2.65 -12.05 4.02
CA GLU A 52 -1.92 -12.91 3.10
C GLU A 52 -2.59 -12.96 1.72
N GLU A 53 -3.90 -13.21 1.69
CA GLU A 53 -4.65 -13.29 0.43
C GLU A 53 -4.68 -11.94 -0.30
N PHE A 54 -4.92 -10.84 0.43
CA PHE A 54 -4.90 -9.51 -0.16
C PHE A 54 -3.56 -9.20 -0.80
N TYR A 55 -2.47 -9.40 -0.05
CA TYR A 55 -1.12 -9.06 -0.52
C TYR A 55 -0.70 -9.94 -1.71
N LEU A 56 -1.05 -11.21 -1.68
CA LEU A 56 -0.82 -12.13 -2.80
C LEU A 56 -1.54 -11.67 -4.08
N ASN A 57 -2.83 -11.35 -3.98
CA ASN A 57 -3.62 -10.89 -5.12
C ASN A 57 -3.07 -9.57 -5.69
N PHE A 58 -2.73 -8.62 -4.82
CA PHE A 58 -2.13 -7.35 -5.22
C PHE A 58 -0.77 -7.55 -5.91
N PHE A 59 0.10 -8.38 -5.33
CA PHE A 59 1.41 -8.70 -5.91
C PHE A 59 1.29 -9.34 -7.29
N LEU A 60 0.39 -10.31 -7.45
CA LEU A 60 0.17 -10.98 -8.74
C LEU A 60 -0.45 -10.05 -9.79
N ASP A 61 -1.33 -9.13 -9.39
CA ASP A 61 -1.91 -8.15 -10.31
C ASP A 61 -0.84 -7.17 -10.83
N VAL A 62 0.04 -6.68 -9.96
CA VAL A 62 1.16 -5.79 -10.35
C VAL A 62 2.16 -6.52 -11.24
N ALA A 63 2.57 -7.73 -10.87
CA ALA A 63 3.50 -8.54 -11.67
C ALA A 63 2.92 -8.93 -13.04
N GLY A 64 1.61 -9.24 -13.07
CA GLY A 64 0.90 -9.52 -14.33
C GLY A 64 0.86 -8.30 -15.25
N TYR A 65 0.59 -7.12 -14.70
CA TYR A 65 0.61 -5.88 -15.48
C TYR A 65 1.99 -5.56 -16.04
N GLU A 66 3.06 -5.79 -15.28
CA GLU A 66 4.43 -5.63 -15.78
C GLU A 66 4.70 -6.53 -16.99
N GLN A 67 4.29 -7.79 -16.94
CA GLN A 67 4.42 -8.71 -18.07
C GLN A 67 3.54 -8.35 -19.27
N GLU A 68 2.36 -7.76 -19.06
CA GLU A 68 1.51 -7.24 -20.12
C GLU A 68 2.19 -6.07 -20.87
N VAL A 69 2.90 -5.19 -20.14
CA VAL A 69 3.52 -3.97 -20.69
C VAL A 69 4.89 -4.26 -21.32
N GLN A 70 5.73 -5.02 -20.63
CA GLN A 70 7.11 -5.28 -21.05
C GLN A 70 7.24 -6.54 -21.92
N GLY A 71 6.23 -7.38 -21.92
CA GLY A 71 6.25 -8.69 -22.52
C GLY A 71 6.64 -9.83 -21.55
N PRO A 72 6.48 -11.07 -21.98
CA PRO A 72 6.77 -12.23 -21.13
C PRO A 72 8.27 -12.37 -20.86
N ASP A 73 8.62 -12.62 -19.60
CA ASP A 73 9.96 -12.92 -19.11
C ASP A 73 9.91 -14.18 -18.25
N GLU A 74 10.62 -15.24 -18.67
CA GLU A 74 10.57 -16.53 -17.98
C GLU A 74 11.22 -16.49 -16.60
N GLU A 75 12.35 -15.77 -16.45
CA GLU A 75 13.03 -15.63 -15.16
C GLU A 75 12.15 -14.86 -14.16
N MET A 76 11.54 -13.76 -14.61
CA MET A 76 10.59 -13.01 -13.80
C MET A 76 9.39 -13.89 -13.39
N ALA A 77 8.83 -14.66 -14.30
CA ALA A 77 7.70 -15.54 -14.01
C ALA A 77 8.04 -16.60 -12.94
N GLU A 78 9.24 -17.20 -13.00
CA GLU A 78 9.73 -18.14 -11.98
C GLU A 78 9.92 -17.45 -10.62
N LEU A 79 10.48 -16.25 -10.59
CA LEU A 79 10.67 -15.47 -9.37
C LEU A 79 9.32 -15.06 -8.76
N VAL A 80 8.37 -14.57 -9.56
CA VAL A 80 7.02 -14.24 -9.13
C VAL A 80 6.34 -15.45 -8.50
N LYS A 81 6.42 -16.61 -9.15
CA LYS A 81 5.88 -17.86 -8.61
C LYS A 81 6.54 -18.24 -7.28
N ALA A 82 7.87 -18.17 -7.19
CA ALA A 82 8.59 -18.49 -5.96
C ALA A 82 8.22 -17.55 -4.80
N ILE A 83 8.05 -16.25 -5.08
CA ILE A 83 7.60 -15.26 -4.09
C ILE A 83 6.18 -15.57 -3.64
N ALA A 84 5.27 -15.80 -4.58
CA ALA A 84 3.86 -16.09 -4.29
C ALA A 84 3.67 -17.35 -3.45
N GLU A 85 4.37 -18.43 -3.78
CA GLU A 85 4.20 -19.74 -3.13
C GLU A 85 5.00 -19.90 -1.83
N LYS A 86 6.13 -19.21 -1.67
CA LYS A 86 7.07 -19.47 -0.57
C LYS A 86 7.28 -18.25 0.34
N VAL A 87 7.42 -17.05 -0.23
CA VAL A 87 7.80 -15.87 0.55
C VAL A 87 6.57 -15.23 1.20
N ILE A 88 5.55 -14.94 0.41
CA ILE A 88 4.33 -14.29 0.90
C ILE A 88 3.67 -15.09 2.04
N PRO A 89 3.41 -16.41 1.88
CA PRO A 89 2.83 -17.19 2.98
C PRO A 89 3.72 -17.23 4.22
N ARG A 90 5.03 -17.31 4.05
CA ARG A 90 5.99 -17.34 5.15
C ARG A 90 6.00 -16.05 5.98
N LEU A 91 5.84 -14.90 5.32
CA LEU A 91 5.93 -13.59 5.98
C LEU A 91 4.56 -13.08 6.46
N CYS A 92 3.50 -13.28 5.68
CA CYS A 92 2.18 -12.73 5.98
C CYS A 92 1.36 -13.61 6.94
N ARG A 93 1.30 -14.91 6.71
CA ARG A 93 0.49 -15.84 7.51
C ARG A 93 0.79 -15.81 9.02
N PRO A 94 2.05 -15.70 9.48
CA PRO A 94 2.35 -15.59 10.91
C PRO A 94 1.75 -14.36 11.59
N LEU A 95 1.39 -13.31 10.85
CA LEU A 95 0.79 -12.10 11.42
C LEU A 95 -0.66 -12.31 11.87
N GLU A 96 -1.35 -13.31 11.30
CA GLU A 96 -2.76 -13.59 11.57
C GLU A 96 -3.00 -15.00 12.12
N THR A 97 -1.96 -15.68 12.63
CA THR A 97 -2.04 -17.03 13.20
C THR A 97 -1.47 -17.10 14.61
N GLY A 98 -1.74 -18.19 15.32
CA GLY A 98 -1.25 -18.38 16.69
C GLY A 98 -1.79 -17.36 17.69
N GLY A 99 -3.05 -16.94 17.53
CA GLY A 99 -3.72 -15.95 18.38
C GLY A 99 -3.35 -14.49 18.06
N ARG A 100 -2.58 -14.25 16.99
CA ARG A 100 -2.31 -12.90 16.49
C ARG A 100 -3.38 -12.47 15.49
N THR A 101 -3.69 -11.18 15.49
CA THR A 101 -4.58 -10.54 14.53
C THR A 101 -4.02 -9.19 14.13
N ILE A 102 -4.21 -8.82 12.88
CA ILE A 102 -4.00 -7.46 12.40
C ILE A 102 -5.34 -6.91 11.90
N GLN A 103 -5.51 -5.61 12.04
CA GLN A 103 -6.72 -4.93 11.62
C GLN A 103 -6.47 -4.16 10.32
N PRO A 104 -7.31 -4.30 9.29
CA PRO A 104 -7.18 -3.51 8.09
C PRO A 104 -7.36 -2.01 8.40
N LYS A 105 -6.36 -1.22 8.05
CA LYS A 105 -6.32 0.22 8.24
C LYS A 105 -6.23 0.93 6.90
N LEU A 106 -6.88 2.08 6.81
CA LEU A 106 -6.75 2.92 5.62
C LEU A 106 -5.33 3.44 5.52
N ILE A 107 -4.69 3.17 4.41
CA ILE A 107 -3.37 3.72 4.08
C ILE A 107 -3.47 4.66 2.88
N HIS A 108 -2.47 5.49 2.69
CA HIS A 108 -2.32 6.31 1.50
C HIS A 108 -1.93 5.47 0.27
N GLY A 109 -1.10 4.45 0.47
CA GLY A 109 -0.66 3.51 -0.56
C GLY A 109 0.51 3.98 -1.42
N ASP A 110 0.70 5.30 -1.58
CA ASP A 110 1.79 5.92 -2.34
C ASP A 110 2.33 7.17 -1.63
N LEU A 111 2.68 7.02 -0.35
CA LEU A 111 3.12 8.15 0.46
C LEU A 111 4.65 8.33 0.41
N TRP A 112 5.06 9.34 -0.32
CA TRP A 112 6.43 9.83 -0.43
C TRP A 112 6.43 11.37 -0.35
N ASP A 113 7.58 12.01 -0.39
CA ASP A 113 7.70 13.46 -0.24
C ASP A 113 6.95 14.25 -1.33
N GLY A 114 6.90 13.73 -2.57
CA GLY A 114 6.13 14.34 -3.66
C GLY A 114 4.61 14.31 -3.48
N ASN A 115 4.09 13.47 -2.59
CA ASN A 115 2.65 13.36 -2.29
C ASN A 115 2.27 13.96 -0.92
N ALA A 116 3.14 14.80 -0.36
CA ALA A 116 2.93 15.51 0.89
C ALA A 116 3.34 16.98 0.79
N SER A 117 2.60 17.87 1.45
CA SER A 117 2.84 19.31 1.42
C SER A 117 2.23 19.97 2.66
N VAL A 118 2.31 21.29 2.71
CA VAL A 118 1.71 22.13 3.76
C VAL A 118 0.66 23.04 3.15
N VAL A 119 -0.49 23.14 3.81
CA VAL A 119 -1.55 24.11 3.45
C VAL A 119 -1.12 25.50 3.85
N ILE A 120 -1.03 26.44 2.90
CA ILE A 120 -0.53 27.81 3.10
C ILE A 120 -1.28 28.51 4.24
N GLU A 121 -2.62 28.43 4.22
CA GLU A 121 -3.48 29.19 5.12
C GLU A 121 -3.43 28.68 6.58
N THR A 122 -3.12 27.41 6.77
CA THR A 122 -3.22 26.78 8.09
C THR A 122 -1.90 26.25 8.64
N GLY A 123 -0.86 26.14 7.81
CA GLY A 123 0.40 25.49 8.17
C GLY A 123 0.26 23.97 8.46
N LEU A 124 -0.90 23.39 8.13
CA LEU A 124 -1.17 21.98 8.43
C LEU A 124 -0.70 21.07 7.30
N PRO A 125 -0.15 19.87 7.61
CA PRO A 125 0.21 18.90 6.60
C PRO A 125 -1.02 18.40 5.82
N VAL A 126 -0.84 18.22 4.52
CA VAL A 126 -1.78 17.62 3.58
C VAL A 126 -1.08 16.51 2.80
N ILE A 127 -1.82 15.46 2.48
CA ILE A 127 -1.41 14.38 1.58
C ILE A 127 -2.40 14.32 0.41
N PHE A 128 -1.91 13.94 -0.75
CA PHE A 128 -2.68 13.90 -1.99
C PHE A 128 -2.13 12.79 -2.90
N ASP A 129 -2.83 12.53 -4.01
CA ASP A 129 -2.49 11.50 -5.00
C ASP A 129 -2.37 10.09 -4.38
N ALA A 130 -3.42 9.71 -3.66
CA ALA A 130 -3.43 8.47 -2.90
C ALA A 130 -3.86 7.26 -3.73
N CYS A 131 -3.11 6.17 -3.61
CA CYS A 131 -3.53 4.81 -3.99
C CYS A 131 -4.14 4.12 -2.75
N SER A 132 -5.27 4.65 -2.26
CA SER A 132 -5.84 4.24 -0.97
C SER A 132 -6.37 2.82 -0.97
N MET A 133 -6.13 2.12 0.13
CA MET A 133 -6.67 0.78 0.39
C MET A 133 -6.68 0.49 1.90
N TYR A 134 -7.53 -0.45 2.32
CA TYR A 134 -7.53 -0.99 3.68
C TYR A 134 -6.60 -2.20 3.74
N THR A 135 -5.45 -2.03 4.40
CA THR A 135 -4.39 -3.04 4.48
C THR A 135 -3.75 -3.07 5.87
N HIS A 136 -2.70 -3.88 6.01
CA HIS A 136 -1.77 -3.72 7.13
C HIS A 136 -1.16 -2.32 7.08
N ASN A 137 -1.19 -1.60 8.19
CA ASN A 137 -0.76 -0.18 8.25
C ASN A 137 0.71 0.07 7.90
N GLU A 138 1.54 -0.97 7.95
CA GLU A 138 2.95 -0.90 7.54
C GLU A 138 3.18 -1.26 6.08
N CYS A 139 2.12 -1.53 5.31
CA CYS A 139 2.19 -1.72 3.87
C CYS A 139 2.46 -0.37 3.18
N ARG A 140 3.73 0.05 3.24
CA ARG A 140 4.25 1.30 2.67
C ARG A 140 5.34 1.03 1.65
N LEU A 141 5.30 -0.10 0.97
CA LEU A 141 6.44 -0.59 0.18
C LEU A 141 6.86 0.29 -1.01
N THR A 142 6.13 1.34 -1.31
CA THR A 142 6.45 2.25 -2.42
C THR A 142 7.52 3.30 -2.07
N VAL A 143 7.74 3.63 -0.80
CA VAL A 143 8.65 4.73 -0.40
C VAL A 143 10.14 4.38 -0.47
N LEU A 144 10.51 3.11 -0.53
CA LEU A 144 11.92 2.70 -0.50
C LEU A 144 12.62 2.76 -1.87
N HIS A 145 11.90 2.95 -2.96
CA HIS A 145 12.51 2.90 -4.30
C HIS A 145 13.32 4.14 -4.69
N GLU A 146 13.05 5.31 -4.10
CA GLU A 146 13.76 6.55 -4.48
C GLU A 146 14.99 6.87 -3.63
N TYR A 147 15.13 6.25 -2.45
CA TYR A 147 16.31 6.44 -1.60
C TYR A 147 17.49 5.50 -1.89
N ILE A 148 17.39 4.63 -2.90
CA ILE A 148 18.44 3.69 -3.33
C ILE A 148 19.00 4.08 -4.72
N ARG A 149 19.08 5.36 -5.01
CA ARG A 149 19.84 5.88 -6.17
C ARG A 149 21.07 6.63 -5.72
#